data_079bd832d8b37debfe5cab9553b7b7e9
#
_entry.id   079bd832d8b37debfe5cab9553b7b7e9
#
_cell.length_a   1.000
_cell.length_b   1.000
_cell.length_c   1.000
_cell.angle_alpha   90.00
_cell.angle_beta   90.00
_cell.angle_gamma   90.00
#
_symmetry.space_group_name_H-M   'P 1'
#
loop_
_entity.id
_entity.type
_entity.pdbx_description
1 polymer ?
#
loop_
_entity_poly.entity_id
_entity_poly.type
_entity_poly.pdbx_seq_one_letter_code
_entity_poly.pdbx_strand_id
1 'polypeptide(L)'
;MVNRKVKNCNTMSVAILILTYNRCIILKELLDSIIVFRQDIAEIIVVDNSSDDGTEEMVKEHDIKPKYVRMDRNIGAAARNYGLKMAIADIVVTLDDDIIGLSRGAVERLKVLFESNPLLGAVNLQIRDYYTGELCNWVHHKREEECADEEFPTYEITEGAVAFRRSAIEMAGYYAEDFFLSHEGPDLAYRIMDQGYEINYCGKVTVRHRHENMGRKVWYNYYYDTRNLFWLAARNLPVPYAIRYVSRGTIAMLIYSLRDRFFIYWLRGVRDGLAGISRAAKQRRVLRLETMRAMAKIDEDRPDIIYYLKKRLFRKSARL
;
A
#
# COMPACT_ATOMS: atom_id res chain seq x y z
N MET A 1 -40.39 29.08 -18.34
CA MET A 1 -39.17 28.34 -18.80
C MET A 1 -38.06 28.58 -17.80
N VAL A 2 -37.82 27.64 -16.89
CA VAL A 2 -36.78 27.74 -15.88
C VAL A 2 -35.57 26.99 -16.40
N ASN A 3 -34.54 27.75 -16.87
CA ASN A 3 -33.26 27.20 -17.25
C ASN A 3 -32.59 26.64 -16.00
N ARG A 4 -32.69 25.33 -15.74
CA ARG A 4 -31.81 24.62 -14.84
C ARG A 4 -30.42 24.60 -15.46
N LYS A 5 -29.55 25.49 -15.03
CA LYS A 5 -28.11 25.35 -15.22
C LYS A 5 -27.72 23.99 -14.64
N VAL A 6 -27.44 23.04 -15.52
CA VAL A 6 -26.72 21.80 -15.16
C VAL A 6 -25.40 22.26 -14.58
N LYS A 7 -25.22 22.13 -13.26
CA LYS A 7 -23.90 22.23 -12.65
C LYS A 7 -23.07 21.17 -13.35
N ASN A 8 -22.06 21.58 -14.12
CA ASN A 8 -20.99 20.69 -14.53
C ASN A 8 -20.40 20.09 -13.24
N CYS A 9 -20.80 18.87 -12.92
CA CYS A 9 -20.16 18.08 -11.91
C CYS A 9 -18.79 17.76 -12.52
N ASN A 10 -17.75 18.48 -12.11
CA ASN A 10 -16.39 18.11 -12.46
C ASN A 10 -16.15 16.72 -11.87
N THR A 11 -16.26 15.69 -12.69
CA THR A 11 -15.94 14.31 -12.27
C THR A 11 -14.49 14.26 -11.88
N MET A 12 -14.20 13.63 -10.72
CA MET A 12 -12.82 13.51 -10.23
C MET A 12 -11.94 12.81 -11.26
N SER A 13 -10.78 13.40 -11.51
CA SER A 13 -9.76 12.86 -12.41
C SER A 13 -8.95 11.76 -11.72
N VAL A 14 -8.52 10.74 -12.50
CA VAL A 14 -7.76 9.59 -11.99
C VAL A 14 -6.42 9.47 -12.69
N ALA A 15 -5.36 9.35 -11.90
CA ALA A 15 -4.03 8.92 -12.35
C ALA A 15 -3.78 7.46 -11.97
N ILE A 16 -3.05 6.74 -12.80
CA ILE A 16 -2.46 5.43 -12.45
C ILE A 16 -0.96 5.63 -12.28
N LEU A 17 -0.43 5.26 -11.12
CA LEU A 17 0.98 5.29 -10.80
C LEU A 17 1.48 3.85 -10.62
N ILE A 18 2.48 3.46 -11.40
CA ILE A 18 3.07 2.14 -11.38
C ILE A 18 4.52 2.25 -10.90
N LEU A 19 4.88 1.44 -9.90
CA LEU A 19 6.25 1.25 -9.46
C LEU A 19 6.80 -0.03 -10.08
N THR A 20 7.98 0.03 -10.70
CA THR A 20 8.63 -1.13 -11.32
C THR A 20 10.10 -1.26 -10.95
N TYR A 21 10.62 -2.48 -10.97
CA TYR A 21 12.02 -2.80 -10.85
C TYR A 21 12.36 -4.15 -11.48
N ASN A 22 13.10 -4.14 -12.60
CA ASN A 22 13.57 -5.34 -13.31
C ASN A 22 12.44 -6.34 -13.66
N ARG A 23 11.35 -5.81 -14.27
CA ARG A 23 10.17 -6.58 -14.68
C ARG A 23 9.57 -6.06 -15.97
N CYS A 24 10.43 -5.82 -16.98
CA CYS A 24 10.08 -5.22 -18.27
C CYS A 24 8.85 -5.89 -18.93
N ILE A 25 8.84 -7.23 -18.99
CA ILE A 25 7.75 -7.99 -19.66
C ILE A 25 6.43 -7.85 -18.91
N ILE A 26 6.46 -7.95 -17.58
CA ILE A 26 5.25 -7.88 -16.74
C ILE A 26 4.67 -6.48 -16.77
N LEU A 27 5.52 -5.45 -16.67
CA LEU A 27 5.12 -4.06 -16.81
C LEU A 27 4.47 -3.80 -18.17
N LYS A 28 5.03 -4.36 -19.26
CA LYS A 28 4.44 -4.24 -20.59
C LYS A 28 3.02 -4.80 -20.62
N GLU A 29 2.81 -6.01 -20.10
CA GLU A 29 1.48 -6.63 -20.04
C GLU A 29 0.49 -5.77 -19.22
N LEU A 30 0.93 -5.17 -18.11
CA LEU A 30 0.11 -4.25 -17.34
C LEU A 30 -0.27 -3.01 -18.15
N LEU A 31 0.67 -2.38 -18.85
CA LEU A 31 0.42 -1.21 -19.69
C LEU A 31 -0.52 -1.57 -20.87
N ASP A 32 -0.34 -2.72 -21.50
CA ASP A 32 -1.24 -3.25 -22.53
C ASP A 32 -2.68 -3.45 -22.01
N SER A 33 -2.84 -3.86 -20.76
CA SER A 33 -4.16 -4.04 -20.13
C SER A 33 -4.87 -2.71 -19.84
N ILE A 34 -4.12 -1.64 -19.58
CA ILE A 34 -4.66 -0.30 -19.28
C ILE A 34 -5.01 0.46 -20.55
N ILE A 35 -4.33 0.21 -21.66
CA ILE A 35 -4.51 0.97 -22.92
C ILE A 35 -5.96 0.95 -23.41
N VAL A 36 -6.71 -0.12 -23.14
CA VAL A 36 -8.09 -0.30 -23.62
C VAL A 36 -9.09 0.70 -23.01
N PHE A 37 -8.74 1.32 -21.88
CA PHE A 37 -9.53 2.38 -21.23
C PHE A 37 -8.70 3.64 -20.92
N ARG A 38 -7.63 3.85 -21.71
CA ARG A 38 -6.71 4.99 -21.54
C ARG A 38 -7.43 6.36 -21.51
N GLN A 39 -8.53 6.51 -22.28
CA GLN A 39 -9.31 7.74 -22.34
C GLN A 39 -10.01 8.10 -21.02
N ASP A 40 -10.20 7.14 -20.12
CA ASP A 40 -10.85 7.36 -18.81
C ASP A 40 -9.84 7.75 -17.72
N ILE A 41 -8.54 7.72 -18.07
CA ILE A 41 -7.41 8.01 -17.18
C ILE A 41 -6.78 9.34 -17.57
N ALA A 42 -6.66 10.27 -16.61
CA ALA A 42 -6.04 11.57 -16.85
C ALA A 42 -4.52 11.43 -17.05
N GLU A 43 -3.87 10.61 -16.23
CA GLU A 43 -2.42 10.44 -16.22
C GLU A 43 -2.04 8.97 -15.99
N ILE A 44 -0.96 8.54 -16.66
CA ILE A 44 -0.27 7.30 -16.34
C ILE A 44 1.19 7.65 -16.07
N ILE A 45 1.67 7.23 -14.90
CA ILE A 45 3.02 7.55 -14.42
C ILE A 45 3.71 6.23 -14.10
N VAL A 46 4.88 6.01 -14.67
CA VAL A 46 5.74 4.86 -14.36
C VAL A 46 6.98 5.38 -13.63
N VAL A 47 7.20 4.88 -12.42
CA VAL A 47 8.41 5.11 -11.65
C VAL A 47 9.25 3.85 -11.69
N ASP A 48 10.39 3.96 -12.36
CA ASP A 48 11.35 2.87 -12.49
C ASP A 48 12.43 2.99 -11.40
N ASN A 49 12.48 2.01 -10.56
CA ASN A 49 13.37 1.95 -9.40
C ASN A 49 14.81 1.51 -9.77
N SER A 50 15.32 2.00 -10.92
CA SER A 50 16.66 1.72 -11.47
C SER A 50 16.77 0.32 -12.11
N SER A 51 15.88 0.00 -13.05
CA SER A 51 15.93 -1.26 -13.82
C SER A 51 17.10 -1.28 -14.81
N ASP A 52 17.59 -2.48 -15.13
CA ASP A 52 18.64 -2.76 -16.11
C ASP A 52 18.27 -3.85 -17.13
N ASP A 53 16.96 -4.14 -17.27
CA ASP A 53 16.38 -5.23 -18.09
C ASP A 53 15.67 -4.76 -19.38
N GLY A 54 15.94 -3.52 -19.82
CA GLY A 54 15.28 -2.93 -21.01
C GLY A 54 13.94 -2.26 -20.70
N THR A 55 13.60 -2.07 -19.41
CA THR A 55 12.36 -1.41 -18.98
C THR A 55 12.24 0.01 -19.55
N GLU A 56 13.33 0.79 -19.54
CA GLU A 56 13.31 2.18 -19.99
C GLU A 56 12.95 2.30 -21.47
N GLU A 57 13.59 1.51 -22.32
CA GLU A 57 13.36 1.47 -23.75
C GLU A 57 11.92 1.05 -24.06
N MET A 58 11.48 -0.04 -23.42
CA MET A 58 10.10 -0.54 -23.59
C MET A 58 9.07 0.53 -23.23
N VAL A 59 9.21 1.22 -22.09
CA VAL A 59 8.25 2.24 -21.65
C VAL A 59 8.23 3.44 -22.58
N LYS A 60 9.38 3.89 -23.10
CA LYS A 60 9.49 5.01 -24.05
C LYS A 60 8.84 4.70 -25.41
N GLU A 61 8.92 3.44 -25.84
CA GLU A 61 8.34 2.99 -27.11
C GLU A 61 6.86 2.63 -27.02
N HIS A 62 6.36 2.32 -25.82
CA HIS A 62 4.98 1.86 -25.59
C HIS A 62 3.94 2.90 -26.02
N ASP A 63 2.87 2.46 -26.72
CA ASP A 63 1.83 3.32 -27.31
C ASP A 63 1.05 4.15 -26.29
N ILE A 64 0.96 3.70 -25.04
CA ILE A 64 0.26 4.40 -23.95
C ILE A 64 0.96 5.72 -23.55
N LYS A 65 2.26 5.88 -23.88
CA LYS A 65 3.09 7.06 -23.60
C LYS A 65 2.95 7.56 -22.16
N PRO A 66 3.34 6.77 -21.15
CA PRO A 66 3.24 7.21 -19.76
C PRO A 66 4.29 8.29 -19.47
N LYS A 67 4.03 9.10 -18.45
CA LYS A 67 5.10 9.89 -17.82
C LYS A 67 6.08 8.91 -17.17
N TYR A 68 7.36 9.00 -17.50
CA TYR A 68 8.38 8.07 -17.00
C TYR A 68 9.42 8.79 -16.13
N VAL A 69 9.70 8.20 -14.98
CA VAL A 69 10.72 8.67 -14.04
C VAL A 69 11.61 7.50 -13.67
N ARG A 70 12.91 7.61 -13.94
CA ARG A 70 13.91 6.61 -13.54
C ARG A 70 14.68 7.10 -12.32
N MET A 71 14.81 6.22 -11.34
CA MET A 71 15.62 6.48 -10.14
C MET A 71 17.09 6.14 -10.41
N ASP A 72 18.02 6.82 -9.74
CA ASP A 72 19.46 6.53 -9.83
C ASP A 72 19.82 5.19 -9.19
N ARG A 73 19.02 4.75 -8.23
CA ARG A 73 19.16 3.48 -7.52
C ARG A 73 17.83 2.98 -6.98
N ASN A 74 17.74 1.68 -6.70
CA ASN A 74 16.57 1.12 -6.03
C ASN A 74 16.47 1.62 -4.58
N ILE A 75 15.42 2.41 -4.29
CA ILE A 75 15.11 2.96 -2.96
C ILE A 75 13.87 2.34 -2.33
N GLY A 76 13.37 1.24 -2.89
CA GLY A 76 12.19 0.52 -2.39
C GLY A 76 10.87 1.28 -2.63
N ALA A 77 9.91 1.07 -1.75
CA ALA A 77 8.55 1.61 -1.87
C ALA A 77 8.49 3.14 -1.94
N ALA A 78 9.46 3.83 -1.32
CA ALA A 78 9.53 5.29 -1.32
C ALA A 78 9.72 5.91 -2.71
N ALA A 79 10.14 5.13 -3.71
CA ALA A 79 10.20 5.60 -5.10
C ALA A 79 8.83 6.08 -5.62
N ARG A 80 7.71 5.53 -5.10
CA ARG A 80 6.37 6.01 -5.41
C ARG A 80 6.18 7.51 -5.14
N ASN A 81 6.93 8.08 -4.18
CA ASN A 81 6.84 9.50 -3.85
C ASN A 81 7.12 10.42 -5.04
N TYR A 82 8.00 10.01 -5.94
CA TYR A 82 8.32 10.81 -7.13
C TYR A 82 7.12 10.90 -8.07
N GLY A 83 6.46 9.79 -8.33
CA GLY A 83 5.24 9.79 -9.14
C GLY A 83 4.05 10.45 -8.45
N LEU A 84 3.89 10.25 -7.12
CA LEU A 84 2.83 10.90 -6.33
C LEU A 84 2.95 12.42 -6.33
N LYS A 85 4.18 12.96 -6.26
CA LYS A 85 4.44 14.40 -6.33
C LYS A 85 4.23 14.96 -7.74
N MET A 86 4.36 14.15 -8.79
CA MET A 86 4.12 14.55 -10.18
C MET A 86 2.65 14.49 -10.58
N ALA A 87 1.85 13.69 -9.88
CA ALA A 87 0.44 13.51 -10.20
C ALA A 87 -0.34 14.80 -9.95
N ILE A 88 -1.16 15.20 -10.92
CA ILE A 88 -2.06 16.37 -10.83
C ILE A 88 -3.54 15.95 -10.71
N ALA A 89 -3.86 14.68 -11.02
CA ALA A 89 -5.20 14.14 -10.89
C ALA A 89 -5.69 14.13 -9.43
N ASP A 90 -7.00 14.16 -9.22
CA ASP A 90 -7.63 14.20 -7.88
C ASP A 90 -7.45 12.89 -7.11
N ILE A 91 -7.44 11.78 -7.84
CA ILE A 91 -7.27 10.41 -7.31
C ILE A 91 -6.02 9.81 -7.96
N VAL A 92 -5.16 9.18 -7.16
CA VAL A 92 -3.98 8.45 -7.66
C VAL A 92 -4.12 6.98 -7.25
N VAL A 93 -4.29 6.10 -8.22
CA VAL A 93 -4.28 4.65 -8.02
C VAL A 93 -2.83 4.17 -8.15
N THR A 94 -2.25 3.70 -7.06
CA THR A 94 -0.90 3.11 -7.08
C THR A 94 -0.99 1.60 -7.33
N LEU A 95 -0.20 1.10 -8.25
CA LEU A 95 -0.10 -0.31 -8.58
C LEU A 95 1.36 -0.75 -8.55
N ASP A 96 1.60 -1.99 -8.11
CA ASP A 96 2.84 -2.68 -8.41
C ASP A 96 2.79 -3.18 -9.87
N ASP A 97 3.93 -3.38 -10.49
CA ASP A 97 4.05 -3.79 -11.89
C ASP A 97 3.45 -5.18 -12.18
N ASP A 98 3.29 -6.02 -11.14
CA ASP A 98 2.69 -7.36 -11.20
C ASP A 98 1.22 -7.40 -10.75
N ILE A 99 0.57 -6.24 -10.63
CA ILE A 99 -0.87 -6.11 -10.36
C ILE A 99 -1.60 -5.81 -11.65
N ILE A 100 -2.43 -6.74 -12.10
CA ILE A 100 -3.21 -6.64 -13.34
C ILE A 100 -4.71 -6.73 -13.08
N GLY A 101 -5.51 -6.41 -14.10
CA GLY A 101 -6.96 -6.57 -14.06
C GLY A 101 -7.70 -5.35 -13.50
N LEU A 102 -7.03 -4.19 -13.31
CA LEU A 102 -7.75 -2.95 -13.10
C LEU A 102 -8.63 -2.69 -14.33
N SER A 103 -9.93 -2.47 -14.10
CA SER A 103 -10.90 -2.29 -15.18
C SER A 103 -11.44 -0.85 -15.22
N ARG A 104 -12.07 -0.49 -16.34
CA ARG A 104 -12.84 0.76 -16.45
C ARG A 104 -13.88 0.89 -15.34
N GLY A 105 -14.64 -0.19 -15.06
CA GLY A 105 -15.64 -0.20 -13.98
C GLY A 105 -15.04 0.02 -12.60
N ALA A 106 -13.82 -0.48 -12.35
CA ALA A 106 -13.09 -0.22 -11.12
C ALA A 106 -12.75 1.28 -10.97
N VAL A 107 -12.27 1.91 -12.03
CA VAL A 107 -11.97 3.36 -12.05
C VAL A 107 -13.21 4.20 -11.77
N GLU A 108 -14.34 3.88 -12.43
CA GLU A 108 -15.61 4.58 -12.19
C GLU A 108 -16.11 4.37 -10.75
N ARG A 109 -15.99 3.16 -10.22
CA ARG A 109 -16.36 2.89 -8.81
C ARG A 109 -15.54 3.72 -7.84
N LEU A 110 -14.21 3.84 -8.06
CA LEU A 110 -13.33 4.67 -7.24
C LEU A 110 -13.75 6.14 -7.30
N LYS A 111 -14.04 6.69 -8.48
CA LYS A 111 -14.54 8.07 -8.59
C LYS A 111 -15.80 8.28 -7.72
N VAL A 112 -16.79 7.40 -7.84
CA VAL A 112 -18.02 7.47 -7.04
C VAL A 112 -17.74 7.43 -5.55
N LEU A 113 -16.84 6.57 -5.07
CA LEU A 113 -16.47 6.48 -3.65
C LEU A 113 -15.85 7.79 -3.14
N PHE A 114 -14.89 8.34 -3.87
CA PHE A 114 -14.22 9.58 -3.47
C PHE A 114 -15.11 10.82 -3.60
N GLU A 115 -16.02 10.87 -4.59
CA GLU A 115 -17.00 11.95 -4.76
C GLU A 115 -18.06 11.93 -3.65
N SER A 116 -18.52 10.74 -3.25
CA SER A 116 -19.56 10.57 -2.22
C SER A 116 -19.05 10.87 -0.80
N ASN A 117 -17.73 10.72 -0.55
CA ASN A 117 -17.16 10.97 0.77
C ASN A 117 -15.90 11.87 0.67
N PRO A 118 -16.04 13.18 0.93
CA PRO A 118 -14.89 14.11 0.90
C PRO A 118 -13.79 13.79 1.93
N LEU A 119 -14.11 13.07 3.01
CA LEU A 119 -13.14 12.65 4.03
C LEU A 119 -12.43 11.35 3.67
N LEU A 120 -12.83 10.66 2.60
CA LEU A 120 -12.16 9.45 2.16
C LEU A 120 -10.78 9.81 1.60
N GLY A 121 -9.73 9.37 2.29
CA GLY A 121 -8.32 9.64 1.94
C GLY A 121 -7.68 8.51 1.15
N ALA A 122 -8.08 7.25 1.41
CA ALA A 122 -7.56 6.10 0.69
C ALA A 122 -8.58 4.96 0.59
N VAL A 123 -8.49 4.16 -0.48
CA VAL A 123 -9.27 2.94 -0.70
C VAL A 123 -8.32 1.81 -1.06
N ASN A 124 -8.30 0.77 -0.23
CA ASN A 124 -7.62 -0.47 -0.54
C ASN A 124 -8.48 -1.30 -1.49
N LEU A 125 -7.88 -1.85 -2.52
CA LEU A 125 -8.54 -2.73 -3.48
C LEU A 125 -8.45 -4.18 -3.01
N GLN A 126 -9.41 -5.01 -3.42
CA GLN A 126 -9.31 -6.45 -3.23
C GLN A 126 -8.22 -7.00 -4.16
N ILE A 127 -7.28 -7.73 -3.59
CA ILE A 127 -6.20 -8.38 -4.34
C ILE A 127 -6.42 -9.88 -4.31
N ARG A 128 -6.50 -10.51 -5.50
CA ARG A 128 -6.59 -11.96 -5.64
C ARG A 128 -5.37 -12.51 -6.38
N ASP A 129 -4.94 -13.69 -6.03
CA ASP A 129 -3.87 -14.37 -6.76
C ASP A 129 -4.28 -14.60 -8.22
N TYR A 130 -3.37 -14.31 -9.14
CA TYR A 130 -3.65 -14.36 -10.57
C TYR A 130 -3.97 -15.79 -11.06
N TYR A 131 -3.29 -16.79 -10.51
CA TYR A 131 -3.37 -18.18 -10.96
C TYR A 131 -4.50 -18.95 -10.27
N THR A 132 -4.69 -18.74 -8.97
CA THR A 132 -5.65 -19.49 -8.16
C THR A 132 -6.98 -18.76 -7.96
N GLY A 133 -7.00 -17.44 -8.12
CA GLY A 133 -8.16 -16.62 -7.78
C GLY A 133 -8.42 -16.47 -6.28
N GLU A 134 -7.58 -17.07 -5.43
CA GLU A 134 -7.70 -16.94 -3.98
C GLU A 134 -7.37 -15.51 -3.53
N LEU A 135 -7.99 -15.09 -2.41
CA LEU A 135 -7.68 -13.80 -1.80
C LEU A 135 -6.23 -13.80 -1.28
N CYS A 136 -5.51 -12.72 -1.56
CA CYS A 136 -4.15 -12.54 -1.06
C CYS A 136 -3.94 -11.11 -0.50
N ASN A 137 -2.81 -10.89 0.17
CA ASN A 137 -2.43 -9.60 0.76
C ASN A 137 -3.47 -9.03 1.77
N TRP A 138 -4.20 -9.91 2.48
CA TRP A 138 -5.17 -9.47 3.47
C TRP A 138 -4.49 -9.00 4.76
N VAL A 139 -4.57 -7.70 5.03
CA VAL A 139 -3.99 -7.04 6.22
C VAL A 139 -5.05 -6.48 7.17
N HIS A 140 -6.32 -6.55 6.78
CA HIS A 140 -7.41 -5.88 7.48
C HIS A 140 -7.85 -6.61 8.77
N HIS A 141 -8.52 -5.87 9.66
CA HIS A 141 -8.93 -6.29 11.01
C HIS A 141 -10.23 -7.09 11.04
N LYS A 142 -10.63 -7.64 9.91
CA LYS A 142 -11.82 -8.49 9.75
C LYS A 142 -11.43 -9.86 9.23
N ARG A 143 -12.34 -10.83 9.37
CA ARG A 143 -12.14 -12.16 8.80
C ARG A 143 -12.25 -12.11 7.29
N GLU A 144 -11.23 -12.62 6.59
CA GLU A 144 -11.20 -12.59 5.13
C GLU A 144 -12.35 -13.40 4.52
N GLU A 145 -12.72 -14.53 5.14
CA GLU A 145 -13.75 -15.43 4.66
C GLU A 145 -15.15 -14.80 4.68
N GLU A 146 -15.37 -13.81 5.55
CA GLU A 146 -16.67 -13.18 5.76
C GLU A 146 -16.75 -11.80 5.06
N CYS A 147 -15.62 -11.10 4.93
CA CYS A 147 -15.61 -9.68 4.57
C CYS A 147 -14.85 -9.38 3.26
N ALA A 148 -14.36 -10.39 2.55
CA ALA A 148 -13.54 -10.17 1.35
C ALA A 148 -14.24 -9.31 0.28
N ASP A 149 -15.55 -9.49 0.08
CA ASP A 149 -16.32 -8.79 -0.94
C ASP A 149 -17.10 -7.56 -0.40
N GLU A 150 -16.86 -7.20 0.88
CA GLU A 150 -17.54 -6.09 1.56
C GLU A 150 -16.77 -4.77 1.42
N GLU A 151 -17.41 -3.68 1.85
CA GLU A 151 -16.79 -2.35 2.02
C GLU A 151 -16.80 -1.98 3.50
N PHE A 152 -15.65 -1.64 4.07
CA PHE A 152 -15.55 -1.28 5.48
C PHE A 152 -14.37 -0.33 5.77
N PRO A 153 -14.45 0.46 6.86
CA PRO A 153 -13.33 1.29 7.31
C PRO A 153 -12.19 0.43 7.84
N THR A 154 -10.97 0.87 7.53
CA THR A 154 -9.72 0.23 7.99
C THR A 154 -8.70 1.30 8.34
N TYR A 155 -7.62 0.94 9.01
CA TYR A 155 -6.44 1.79 9.21
C TYR A 155 -5.16 1.17 8.65
N GLU A 156 -5.33 0.21 7.75
CA GLU A 156 -4.22 -0.41 7.03
C GLU A 156 -4.21 0.06 5.57
N ILE A 157 -3.04 0.13 4.98
CA ILE A 157 -2.85 0.27 3.55
C ILE A 157 -2.19 -1.00 3.04
N THR A 158 -2.85 -1.64 2.07
CA THR A 158 -2.33 -2.80 1.37
C THR A 158 -1.47 -2.30 0.22
N GLU A 159 -0.16 -2.44 0.37
CA GLU A 159 0.74 -2.13 -0.74
C GLU A 159 0.47 -3.02 -1.95
N GLY A 160 0.73 -2.49 -3.12
CA GLY A 160 0.49 -3.15 -4.40
C GLY A 160 -0.76 -2.65 -5.13
N ALA A 161 -1.87 -2.33 -4.42
CA ALA A 161 -3.07 -1.80 -5.05
C ALA A 161 -3.90 -0.94 -4.09
N VAL A 162 -3.71 0.38 -4.15
CA VAL A 162 -4.44 1.35 -3.33
C VAL A 162 -4.71 2.64 -4.12
N ALA A 163 -5.90 3.19 -3.95
CA ALA A 163 -6.27 4.49 -4.49
C ALA A 163 -6.20 5.55 -3.39
N PHE A 164 -5.58 6.68 -3.67
CA PHE A 164 -5.44 7.80 -2.75
C PHE A 164 -6.16 9.05 -3.27
N ARG A 165 -6.80 9.78 -2.37
CA ARG A 165 -7.08 11.20 -2.61
C ARG A 165 -5.76 11.96 -2.59
N ARG A 166 -5.41 12.65 -3.68
CA ARG A 166 -4.14 13.36 -3.79
C ARG A 166 -3.91 14.34 -2.63
N SER A 167 -4.90 15.16 -2.28
CA SER A 167 -4.77 16.09 -1.14
C SER A 167 -4.51 15.39 0.20
N ALA A 168 -5.07 14.20 0.42
CA ALA A 168 -4.85 13.46 1.67
C ALA A 168 -3.40 12.97 1.79
N ILE A 169 -2.82 12.45 0.71
CA ILE A 169 -1.44 11.98 0.72
C ILE A 169 -0.43 13.14 0.78
N GLU A 170 -0.73 14.28 0.15
CA GLU A 170 0.05 15.51 0.25
C GLU A 170 0.10 16.01 1.69
N MET A 171 -1.04 16.08 2.38
CA MET A 171 -1.13 16.52 3.79
C MET A 171 -0.45 15.51 4.74
N ALA A 172 -0.53 14.22 4.46
CA ALA A 172 0.13 13.17 5.24
C ALA A 172 1.66 13.16 5.06
N GLY A 173 2.19 13.73 3.96
CA GLY A 173 3.63 13.86 3.69
C GLY A 173 4.26 12.65 3.02
N TYR A 174 3.48 11.88 2.23
CA TYR A 174 3.93 10.76 1.41
C TYR A 174 4.52 9.57 2.18
N TYR A 175 5.11 8.59 1.49
CA TYR A 175 5.78 7.44 2.11
C TYR A 175 7.07 7.83 2.84
N ALA A 176 7.36 7.16 3.94
CA ALA A 176 8.61 7.34 4.66
C ALA A 176 9.80 6.77 3.85
N GLU A 177 10.78 7.62 3.54
CA GLU A 177 11.88 7.26 2.64
C GLU A 177 12.85 6.21 3.23
N ASP A 178 12.94 6.13 4.55
CA ASP A 178 13.87 5.24 5.25
C ASP A 178 13.41 3.78 5.30
N PHE A 179 12.14 3.48 5.04
CA PHE A 179 11.61 2.14 5.28
C PHE A 179 12.05 1.10 4.25
N PHE A 180 12.26 1.49 3.03
CA PHE A 180 12.62 0.66 1.88
C PHE A 180 11.51 -0.34 1.52
N LEU A 181 11.10 -1.20 2.45
CA LEU A 181 10.07 -2.23 2.30
C LEU A 181 9.48 -2.55 3.67
N SER A 182 8.17 -2.82 3.73
CA SER A 182 7.40 -3.17 4.93
C SER A 182 7.17 -2.03 5.91
N HIS A 183 5.96 -1.96 6.45
CA HIS A 183 5.45 -0.90 7.35
C HIS A 183 5.33 0.51 6.75
N GLU A 184 5.70 0.75 5.50
CA GLU A 184 5.49 2.02 4.81
C GLU A 184 4.01 2.34 4.65
N GLY A 185 3.18 1.33 4.35
CA GLY A 185 1.73 1.45 4.25
C GLY A 185 1.08 1.83 5.58
N PRO A 186 1.28 1.08 6.67
CA PRO A 186 0.80 1.45 7.99
C PRO A 186 1.28 2.82 8.48
N ASP A 187 2.56 3.19 8.26
CA ASP A 187 3.08 4.53 8.61
C ASP A 187 2.31 5.64 7.87
N LEU A 188 2.04 5.46 6.59
CA LEU A 188 1.28 6.41 5.79
C LEU A 188 -0.19 6.44 6.20
N ALA A 189 -0.81 5.28 6.44
CA ALA A 189 -2.19 5.16 6.88
C ALA A 189 -2.44 5.94 8.17
N TYR A 190 -1.57 5.77 9.15
CA TYR A 190 -1.65 6.48 10.43
C TYR A 190 -1.61 8.00 10.22
N ARG A 191 -0.74 8.49 9.35
CA ARG A 191 -0.62 9.92 9.08
C ARG A 191 -1.81 10.47 8.27
N ILE A 192 -2.37 9.70 7.33
CA ILE A 192 -3.61 10.06 6.61
C ILE A 192 -4.76 10.22 7.59
N MET A 193 -4.97 9.24 8.48
CA MET A 193 -6.00 9.31 9.50
C MET A 193 -5.77 10.45 10.49
N ASP A 194 -4.52 10.76 10.80
CA ASP A 194 -4.20 11.86 11.72
C ASP A 194 -4.45 13.24 11.09
N GLN A 195 -4.59 13.34 9.78
CA GLN A 195 -5.10 14.53 9.08
C GLN A 195 -6.64 14.61 9.05
N GLY A 196 -7.36 13.63 9.64
CA GLY A 196 -8.82 13.58 9.69
C GLY A 196 -9.47 12.88 8.50
N TYR A 197 -8.69 12.21 7.66
CA TYR A 197 -9.22 11.40 6.57
C TYR A 197 -9.54 9.97 7.03
N GLU A 198 -10.44 9.33 6.29
CA GLU A 198 -10.83 7.93 6.44
C GLU A 198 -10.12 7.06 5.43
N ILE A 199 -9.92 5.79 5.78
CA ILE A 199 -9.38 4.77 4.88
C ILE A 199 -10.37 3.62 4.84
N ASN A 200 -10.75 3.18 3.63
CA ASN A 200 -11.66 2.07 3.44
C ASN A 200 -10.99 0.92 2.67
N TYR A 201 -11.50 -0.26 2.90
CA TYR A 201 -11.35 -1.40 2.01
C TYR A 201 -12.59 -1.49 1.12
N CYS A 202 -12.39 -1.82 -0.17
CA CYS A 202 -13.46 -2.03 -1.14
C CYS A 202 -13.29 -3.37 -1.85
N GLY A 203 -14.03 -4.39 -1.37
CA GLY A 203 -14.03 -5.72 -1.96
C GLY A 203 -14.65 -5.79 -3.37
N LYS A 204 -15.37 -4.73 -3.78
CA LYS A 204 -16.00 -4.65 -5.11
C LYS A 204 -15.08 -4.15 -6.21
N VAL A 205 -13.88 -3.70 -5.86
CA VAL A 205 -12.84 -3.32 -6.81
C VAL A 205 -11.71 -4.33 -6.69
N THR A 206 -11.68 -5.27 -7.64
CA THR A 206 -10.76 -6.41 -7.62
C THR A 206 -9.66 -6.25 -8.65
N VAL A 207 -8.43 -6.56 -8.23
CA VAL A 207 -7.24 -6.70 -9.07
C VAL A 207 -6.60 -8.06 -8.82
N ARG A 208 -5.68 -8.47 -9.69
CA ARG A 208 -4.99 -9.76 -9.58
C ARG A 208 -3.49 -9.56 -9.44
N HIS A 209 -2.91 -10.23 -8.47
CA HIS A 209 -1.47 -10.22 -8.22
C HIS A 209 -0.81 -11.43 -8.87
N ARG A 210 0.04 -11.19 -9.83
CA ARG A 210 0.82 -12.21 -10.51
C ARG A 210 2.14 -12.43 -9.75
N HIS A 211 2.07 -13.25 -8.69
CA HIS A 211 3.24 -13.58 -7.91
C HIS A 211 4.28 -14.30 -8.77
N GLU A 212 5.27 -13.58 -9.24
CA GLU A 212 6.47 -14.17 -9.80
C GLU A 212 7.58 -14.13 -8.75
N ASN A 213 8.29 -15.27 -8.59
CA ASN A 213 9.37 -15.41 -7.60
C ASN A 213 10.63 -14.58 -7.95
N MET A 214 10.49 -13.54 -8.78
CA MET A 214 11.60 -12.73 -9.26
C MET A 214 11.88 -11.55 -8.32
N GLY A 215 13.06 -11.55 -7.74
CA GLY A 215 13.67 -10.37 -7.12
C GLY A 215 13.53 -10.21 -5.61
N ARG A 216 12.48 -10.71 -4.94
CA ARG A 216 12.34 -10.57 -3.49
C ARG A 216 13.00 -11.74 -2.75
N LYS A 217 14.05 -11.46 -1.99
CA LYS A 217 14.70 -12.46 -1.14
C LYS A 217 13.80 -12.78 0.05
N VAL A 218 13.55 -14.08 0.33
CA VAL A 218 12.65 -14.56 1.39
C VAL A 218 12.98 -13.96 2.77
N TRP A 219 14.25 -13.71 3.07
CA TRP A 219 14.68 -13.16 4.35
C TRP A 219 14.33 -11.67 4.55
N TYR A 220 13.92 -10.94 3.47
CA TYR A 220 13.55 -9.52 3.56
C TYR A 220 12.45 -9.28 4.60
N ASN A 221 11.43 -10.12 4.63
CA ASN A 221 10.32 -9.98 5.57
C ASN A 221 10.83 -10.04 7.01
N TYR A 222 11.70 -11.01 7.36
CA TYR A 222 12.21 -11.16 8.73
C TYR A 222 13.08 -9.99 9.18
N TYR A 223 13.80 -9.37 8.26
CA TYR A 223 14.65 -8.22 8.55
C TYR A 223 13.83 -6.91 8.57
N TYR A 224 13.14 -6.59 7.48
CA TYR A 224 12.47 -5.30 7.35
C TYR A 224 11.25 -5.20 8.25
N ASP A 225 10.42 -6.23 8.38
CA ASP A 225 9.28 -6.23 9.30
C ASP A 225 9.74 -5.99 10.75
N THR A 226 10.82 -6.68 11.17
CA THR A 226 11.35 -6.49 12.51
C THR A 226 11.94 -5.10 12.71
N ARG A 227 12.77 -4.62 11.77
CA ARG A 227 13.42 -3.30 11.86
C ARG A 227 12.40 -2.17 11.89
N ASN A 228 11.44 -2.23 10.98
CA ASN A 228 10.51 -1.12 10.75
C ASN A 228 9.43 -1.02 11.82
N LEU A 229 9.16 -2.07 12.62
CA LEU A 229 8.35 -1.98 13.85
C LEU A 229 8.84 -0.88 14.79
N PHE A 230 10.17 -0.83 15.00
CA PHE A 230 10.80 0.19 15.87
C PHE A 230 10.63 1.59 15.30
N TRP A 231 10.84 1.74 14.01
CA TRP A 231 10.80 3.05 13.37
C TRP A 231 9.38 3.59 13.22
N LEU A 232 8.42 2.75 12.84
CA LEU A 232 7.01 3.14 12.81
C LEU A 232 6.54 3.59 14.21
N ALA A 233 6.85 2.81 15.24
CA ALA A 233 6.47 3.12 16.60
C ALA A 233 7.12 4.43 17.09
N ALA A 234 8.41 4.62 16.83
CA ALA A 234 9.13 5.85 17.18
C ALA A 234 8.59 7.09 16.48
N ARG A 235 8.10 6.95 15.24
CA ARG A 235 7.53 8.06 14.45
C ARG A 235 6.13 8.45 14.91
N ASN A 236 5.27 7.48 15.16
CA ASN A 236 3.82 7.72 15.19
C ASN A 236 3.17 7.47 16.56
N LEU A 237 3.70 6.56 17.38
CA LEU A 237 2.96 6.10 18.55
C LEU A 237 3.36 6.81 19.85
N PRO A 238 2.39 7.08 20.77
CA PRO A 238 2.71 7.43 22.14
C PRO A 238 3.52 6.32 22.81
N VAL A 239 4.43 6.70 23.73
CA VAL A 239 5.42 5.76 24.31
C VAL A 239 4.83 4.44 24.84
N PRO A 240 3.73 4.43 25.64
CA PRO A 240 3.16 3.17 26.11
C PRO A 240 2.67 2.25 24.99
N TYR A 241 2.05 2.84 23.95
CA TYR A 241 1.58 2.12 22.77
C TYR A 241 2.74 1.62 21.92
N ALA A 242 3.79 2.44 21.77
CA ALA A 242 5.01 2.08 21.04
C ALA A 242 5.68 0.85 21.67
N ILE A 243 5.84 0.82 23.00
CA ILE A 243 6.41 -0.33 23.70
C ILE A 243 5.58 -1.59 23.45
N ARG A 244 4.26 -1.50 23.62
CA ARG A 244 3.36 -2.64 23.39
C ARG A 244 3.40 -3.14 21.95
N TYR A 245 3.38 -2.23 20.98
CA TYR A 245 3.43 -2.53 19.55
C TYR A 245 4.73 -3.24 19.18
N VAL A 246 5.87 -2.66 19.55
CA VAL A 246 7.19 -3.22 19.27
C VAL A 246 7.37 -4.57 19.95
N SER A 247 7.03 -4.71 21.23
CA SER A 247 7.18 -5.97 21.96
C SER A 247 6.39 -7.10 21.31
N ARG A 248 5.10 -6.86 20.99
CA ARG A 248 4.24 -7.87 20.36
C ARG A 248 4.76 -8.26 18.97
N GLY A 249 5.08 -7.27 18.14
CA GLY A 249 5.57 -7.51 16.78
C GLY A 249 6.92 -8.22 16.78
N THR A 250 7.86 -7.80 17.62
CA THR A 250 9.19 -8.40 17.72
C THR A 250 9.13 -9.85 18.20
N ILE A 251 8.28 -10.17 19.19
CA ILE A 251 8.07 -11.55 19.65
C ILE A 251 7.43 -12.40 18.53
N ALA A 252 6.41 -11.89 17.84
CA ALA A 252 5.80 -12.61 16.74
C ALA A 252 6.82 -12.92 15.64
N MET A 253 7.60 -11.93 15.24
CA MET A 253 8.65 -12.10 14.22
C MET A 253 9.78 -13.02 14.68
N LEU A 254 10.10 -13.07 15.99
CA LEU A 254 11.03 -14.06 16.54
C LEU A 254 10.52 -15.47 16.31
N ILE A 255 9.26 -15.75 16.68
CA ILE A 255 8.65 -17.08 16.52
C ILE A 255 8.70 -17.51 15.05
N TYR A 256 8.33 -16.64 14.11
CA TYR A 256 8.37 -16.95 12.68
C TYR A 256 9.79 -17.18 12.18
N SER A 257 10.73 -16.32 12.59
CA SER A 257 12.12 -16.42 12.16
C SER A 257 12.80 -17.71 12.66
N LEU A 258 12.44 -18.19 13.85
CA LEU A 258 12.91 -19.50 14.38
C LEU A 258 12.30 -20.66 13.58
N ARG A 259 10.97 -20.64 13.35
CA ARG A 259 10.27 -21.65 12.57
C ARG A 259 10.86 -21.82 11.17
N ASP A 260 11.12 -20.69 10.50
CA ASP A 260 11.50 -20.64 9.09
C ASP A 260 13.03 -20.57 8.90
N ARG A 261 13.82 -20.67 9.98
CA ARG A 261 15.29 -20.66 10.02
C ARG A 261 15.95 -19.37 9.55
N PHE A 262 15.27 -18.23 9.77
CA PHE A 262 15.75 -16.88 9.44
C PHE A 262 16.11 -16.04 10.67
N PHE A 263 16.39 -16.66 11.81
CA PHE A 263 16.69 -15.99 13.09
C PHE A 263 17.77 -14.90 12.99
N ILE A 264 18.82 -15.12 12.21
CA ILE A 264 19.92 -14.15 12.05
C ILE A 264 19.42 -12.82 11.42
N TYR A 265 18.44 -12.87 10.54
CA TYR A 265 17.86 -11.68 9.91
C TYR A 265 16.94 -10.94 10.87
N TRP A 266 16.19 -11.66 11.71
CA TRP A 266 15.43 -11.07 12.81
C TRP A 266 16.38 -10.33 13.76
N LEU A 267 17.48 -10.96 14.20
CA LEU A 267 18.46 -10.35 15.10
C LEU A 267 19.08 -9.07 14.50
N ARG A 268 19.42 -9.09 13.21
CA ARG A 268 19.87 -7.90 12.48
C ARG A 268 18.78 -6.83 12.44
N GLY A 269 17.53 -7.21 12.20
CA GLY A 269 16.39 -6.30 12.22
C GLY A 269 16.21 -5.62 13.57
N VAL A 270 16.31 -6.36 14.68
CA VAL A 270 16.27 -5.78 16.04
C VAL A 270 17.42 -4.79 16.26
N ARG A 271 18.65 -5.19 15.95
CA ARG A 271 19.84 -4.33 16.11
C ARG A 271 19.67 -3.01 15.33
N ASP A 272 19.32 -3.09 14.05
CA ASP A 272 19.24 -1.93 13.17
C ASP A 272 17.96 -1.11 13.46
N GLY A 273 16.90 -1.78 13.93
CA GLY A 273 15.69 -1.12 14.44
C GLY A 273 16.01 -0.22 15.62
N LEU A 274 16.70 -0.75 16.63
CA LEU A 274 17.12 0.00 17.81
C LEU A 274 18.09 1.14 17.44
N ALA A 275 19.10 0.85 16.62
CA ALA A 275 20.09 1.85 16.19
C ALA A 275 19.46 3.03 15.41
N GLY A 276 18.36 2.78 14.67
CA GLY A 276 17.68 3.80 13.87
C GLY A 276 16.59 4.60 14.61
N ILE A 277 16.26 4.28 15.87
CA ILE A 277 15.19 4.96 16.63
C ILE A 277 15.40 6.48 16.67
N SER A 278 16.61 6.93 16.96
CA SER A 278 16.92 8.37 17.06
C SER A 278 16.69 9.11 15.73
N ARG A 279 17.01 8.47 14.60
CA ARG A 279 16.75 9.01 13.27
C ARG A 279 15.25 9.05 12.99
N ALA A 280 14.53 7.97 13.22
CA ALA A 280 13.09 7.90 13.06
C ALA A 280 12.36 8.94 13.94
N ALA A 281 12.82 9.13 15.18
CA ALA A 281 12.28 10.10 16.12
C ALA A 281 12.45 11.57 15.66
N LYS A 282 13.42 11.90 14.80
CA LYS A 282 13.54 13.26 14.23
C LYS A 282 12.33 13.63 13.36
N GLN A 283 11.63 12.65 12.81
CA GLN A 283 10.42 12.83 12.01
C GLN A 283 9.15 12.51 12.81
N ARG A 284 9.24 12.51 14.15
CA ARG A 284 8.17 12.11 15.03
C ARG A 284 6.97 13.05 14.94
N ARG A 285 5.81 12.46 14.64
CA ARG A 285 4.48 13.08 14.70
C ARG A 285 3.57 12.11 15.44
N VAL A 286 3.44 12.30 16.75
CA VAL A 286 2.61 11.42 17.60
C VAL A 286 1.16 11.56 17.21
N LEU A 287 0.51 10.44 16.95
CA LEU A 287 -0.91 10.37 16.62
C LEU A 287 -1.74 11.03 17.72
N ARG A 288 -2.73 11.82 17.30
CA ARG A 288 -3.71 12.43 18.20
C ARG A 288 -4.56 11.37 18.89
N LEU A 289 -5.05 11.70 20.08
CA LEU A 289 -5.90 10.78 20.85
C LEU A 289 -7.17 10.40 20.07
N GLU A 290 -7.71 11.32 19.29
CA GLU A 290 -8.87 11.10 18.43
C GLU A 290 -8.59 10.03 17.36
N THR A 291 -7.44 10.11 16.71
CA THR A 291 -6.98 9.10 15.74
C THR A 291 -6.82 7.74 16.39
N MET A 292 -6.20 7.68 17.58
CA MET A 292 -6.06 6.44 18.34
C MET A 292 -7.41 5.83 18.73
N ARG A 293 -8.40 6.66 19.08
CA ARG A 293 -9.77 6.22 19.39
C ARG A 293 -10.47 5.70 18.13
N ALA A 294 -10.31 6.37 16.98
CA ALA A 294 -10.87 5.91 15.71
C ALA A 294 -10.31 4.54 15.31
N MET A 295 -8.99 4.34 15.44
CA MET A 295 -8.35 3.05 15.19
C MET A 295 -8.86 1.97 16.16
N ALA A 296 -8.98 2.30 17.46
CA ALA A 296 -9.50 1.37 18.47
C ALA A 296 -10.95 0.95 18.16
N LYS A 297 -11.79 1.85 17.63
CA LYS A 297 -13.15 1.54 17.20
C LYS A 297 -13.17 0.57 16.01
N ILE A 298 -12.26 0.73 15.06
CA ILE A 298 -12.11 -0.22 13.93
C ILE A 298 -11.68 -1.60 14.45
N ASP A 299 -10.89 -1.64 15.52
CA ASP A 299 -10.43 -2.89 16.15
C ASP A 299 -11.48 -3.62 17.00
N GLU A 300 -12.66 -3.05 17.27
CA GLU A 300 -13.71 -3.71 18.03
C GLU A 300 -14.18 -5.02 17.36
N ASP A 301 -14.18 -5.07 16.04
CA ASP A 301 -14.54 -6.26 15.25
C ASP A 301 -13.33 -7.17 14.94
N ARG A 302 -12.18 -6.92 15.54
CA ARG A 302 -10.96 -7.68 15.26
C ARG A 302 -11.10 -9.13 15.72
N PRO A 303 -10.79 -10.12 14.84
CA PRO A 303 -10.75 -11.51 15.23
C PRO A 303 -9.82 -11.75 16.43
N ASP A 304 -10.14 -12.76 17.22
CA ASP A 304 -9.33 -13.12 18.36
C ASP A 304 -7.94 -13.66 17.99
N ILE A 305 -7.06 -13.75 18.98
CA ILE A 305 -5.69 -14.22 18.78
C ILE A 305 -5.65 -15.67 18.28
N ILE A 306 -6.66 -16.48 18.62
CA ILE A 306 -6.74 -17.89 18.22
C ILE A 306 -6.97 -17.99 16.71
N TYR A 307 -7.80 -17.11 16.13
CA TYR A 307 -8.00 -17.02 14.69
C TYR A 307 -6.68 -16.77 13.97
N TYR A 308 -5.91 -15.77 14.41
CA TYR A 308 -4.62 -15.45 13.78
C TYR A 308 -3.59 -16.55 13.95
N LEU A 309 -3.53 -17.19 15.14
CA LEU A 309 -2.63 -18.32 15.38
C LEU A 309 -2.97 -19.50 14.47
N LYS A 310 -4.25 -19.88 14.36
CA LYS A 310 -4.70 -20.94 13.44
C LYS A 310 -4.35 -20.59 11.99
N LYS A 311 -4.71 -19.40 11.53
CA LYS A 311 -4.42 -18.96 10.16
C LYS A 311 -2.94 -19.04 9.82
N ARG A 312 -2.06 -18.68 10.75
CA ARG A 312 -0.60 -18.65 10.56
C ARG A 312 0.07 -20.03 10.72
N LEU A 313 -0.44 -20.88 11.59
CA LEU A 313 0.09 -22.24 11.77
C LEU A 313 -0.25 -23.17 10.61
N PHE A 314 -1.44 -23.01 10.03
CA PHE A 314 -1.93 -23.90 8.96
C PHE A 314 -1.64 -23.37 7.54
N ARG A 315 -1.29 -22.12 7.35
CA ARG A 315 -0.78 -21.64 6.05
C ARG A 315 0.66 -22.15 5.83
N LYS A 316 0.83 -22.98 4.81
CA LYS A 316 2.11 -23.61 4.42
C LYS A 316 3.21 -22.64 3.94
N SER A 317 2.97 -21.36 3.84
CA SER A 317 3.99 -20.37 3.48
C SER A 317 3.76 -19.05 4.20
N ALA A 318 4.84 -18.43 4.69
CA ALA A 318 4.87 -17.03 5.10
C ALA A 318 4.79 -16.09 3.87
N ARG A 319 3.80 -16.29 3.02
CA ARG A 319 3.42 -15.31 2.01
C ARG A 319 2.43 -14.36 2.67
N LEU A 320 2.99 -13.28 3.22
CA LEU A 320 2.24 -12.09 3.59
C LEU A 320 1.96 -11.29 2.32
#